data_1d4f8c84c35f7324f4fa27875e11266d
#
_entry.id   1d4f8c84c35f7324f4fa27875e11266d
#
_cell.length_a   1.000
_cell.length_b   1.000
_cell.length_c   1.000
_cell.angle_alpha   90.00
_cell.angle_beta   90.00
_cell.angle_gamma   90.00
#
_symmetry.space_group_name_H-M   'P 1'
#
loop_
_entity.id
_entity.type
_entity.pdbx_description
1 polymer ?
#
loop_
_entity_poly.entity_id
_entity_poly.type
_entity_poly.pdbx_seq_one_letter_code
_entity_poly.pdbx_strand_id
1 'polypeptide(L)'
;AALFEARFLAVERLATLAIEHSVEAVLVAGDVFDAQTASDKTIRRLFNAMQGYTGPWVLMPGNHDAALAESVWTRAHRLGVIPSNVTTCLEPRVHVVQDRFALLPAPLVQRHTYGDLTEWFDAAPTPEGLFRIGLAHGCVQGVLPEGVDSANPIAADRAARARLDYLALGDWHGCRHMDERSWYAGTPETDRFKGNDSGQA
;
A
#
# COMPACT_ATOMS: atom_id res chain seq x y z
N ALA A 1 25.26 4.45 -1.22
CA ALA A 1 25.14 3.97 0.18
C ALA A 1 24.15 4.84 0.96
N ALA A 2 24.29 6.18 0.99
CA ALA A 2 23.44 7.06 1.80
C ALA A 2 21.94 6.99 1.44
N LEU A 3 21.58 7.08 0.16
CA LEU A 3 20.20 6.97 -0.32
C LEU A 3 19.55 5.61 -0.01
N PHE A 4 20.32 4.54 -0.03
CA PHE A 4 19.85 3.22 0.32
C PHE A 4 19.52 3.11 1.81
N GLU A 5 20.33 3.75 2.67
CA GLU A 5 20.08 3.79 4.11
C GLU A 5 18.85 4.66 4.45
N ALA A 6 18.68 5.79 3.76
CA ALA A 6 17.57 6.70 3.98
C ALA A 6 16.20 6.02 3.87
N ARG A 7 16.03 5.05 2.97
CA ARG A 7 14.79 4.27 2.82
C ARG A 7 14.39 3.52 4.08
N PHE A 8 15.36 2.89 4.76
CA PHE A 8 15.06 2.18 6.01
C PHE A 8 14.82 3.14 7.17
N LEU A 9 15.56 4.27 7.21
CA LEU A 9 15.30 5.33 8.18
C LEU A 9 13.88 5.91 8.02
N ALA A 10 13.37 6.01 6.80
CA ALA A 10 11.98 6.42 6.57
C ALA A 10 10.98 5.43 7.19
N VAL A 11 11.22 4.12 7.05
CA VAL A 11 10.36 3.09 7.69
C VAL A 11 10.46 3.16 9.21
N GLU A 12 11.66 3.33 9.78
CA GLU A 12 11.86 3.52 11.22
C GLU A 12 11.15 4.78 11.74
N ARG A 13 11.16 5.86 10.93
CA ARG A 13 10.42 7.08 11.24
C ARG A 13 8.91 6.86 11.22
N LEU A 14 8.38 6.12 10.23
CA LEU A 14 6.96 5.75 10.20
C LEU A 14 6.56 4.96 11.45
N ALA A 15 7.39 4.03 11.90
CA ALA A 15 7.16 3.29 13.14
C ALA A 15 7.09 4.23 14.35
N THR A 16 7.98 5.23 14.43
CA THR A 16 7.98 6.24 15.48
C THR A 16 6.71 7.09 15.44
N LEU A 17 6.34 7.60 14.25
CA LEU A 17 5.11 8.39 14.06
C LEU A 17 3.85 7.59 14.42
N ALA A 18 3.82 6.30 14.10
CA ALA A 18 2.70 5.42 14.44
C ALA A 18 2.47 5.34 15.97
N ILE A 19 3.56 5.33 16.75
CA ILE A 19 3.48 5.39 18.22
C ILE A 19 3.05 6.78 18.67
N GLU A 20 3.71 7.84 18.18
CA GLU A 20 3.45 9.22 18.59
C GLU A 20 1.99 9.62 18.39
N HIS A 21 1.40 9.16 17.28
CA HIS A 21 0.01 9.42 16.92
C HIS A 21 -0.98 8.36 17.39
N SER A 22 -0.50 7.32 18.10
CA SER A 22 -1.34 6.23 18.62
C SER A 22 -2.23 5.61 17.54
N VAL A 23 -1.68 5.38 16.33
CA VAL A 23 -2.43 4.80 15.22
C VAL A 23 -2.76 3.34 15.48
N GLU A 24 -3.89 2.88 14.97
CA GLU A 24 -4.36 1.49 15.13
C GLU A 24 -3.70 0.53 14.15
N ALA A 25 -3.23 1.03 13.00
CA ALA A 25 -2.50 0.25 12.00
C ALA A 25 -1.72 1.17 11.05
N VAL A 26 -0.71 0.63 10.39
CA VAL A 26 -0.02 1.27 9.27
C VAL A 26 -0.37 0.50 7.99
N LEU A 27 -0.96 1.18 7.02
CA LEU A 27 -1.31 0.61 5.72
C LEU A 27 -0.29 1.05 4.68
N VAL A 28 0.25 0.10 3.92
CA VAL A 28 1.21 0.40 2.84
C VAL A 28 0.61 -0.01 1.50
N ALA A 29 0.28 1.00 0.71
CA ALA A 29 -0.46 0.88 -0.55
C ALA A 29 0.44 0.55 -1.75
N GLY A 30 1.20 -0.53 -1.67
CA GLY A 30 2.04 -1.06 -2.75
C GLY A 30 3.45 -0.50 -2.80
N ASP A 31 4.27 -1.08 -3.69
CA ASP A 31 5.67 -0.71 -3.92
C ASP A 31 6.53 -0.66 -2.66
N VAL A 32 6.33 -1.66 -1.79
CA VAL A 32 7.14 -1.87 -0.59
C VAL A 32 8.61 -2.16 -0.97
N PHE A 33 8.79 -2.85 -2.09
CA PHE A 33 10.08 -3.12 -2.70
C PHE A 33 10.17 -2.46 -4.09
N ASP A 34 11.28 -1.80 -4.35
CA ASP A 34 11.58 -1.11 -5.62
C ASP A 34 11.69 -2.08 -6.82
N ALA A 35 11.91 -3.38 -6.57
CA ALA A 35 11.98 -4.41 -7.59
C ALA A 35 11.86 -5.83 -7.00
N GLN A 36 11.45 -6.77 -7.85
CA GLN A 36 11.43 -8.20 -7.55
C GLN A 36 12.81 -8.77 -7.15
N THR A 37 13.89 -8.13 -7.60
CA THR A 37 15.28 -8.56 -7.40
C THR A 37 15.89 -8.06 -6.08
N ALA A 38 15.10 -7.47 -5.17
CA ALA A 38 15.58 -7.09 -3.84
C ALA A 38 16.32 -8.26 -3.17
N SER A 39 17.50 -8.00 -2.60
CA SER A 39 18.30 -9.05 -1.96
C SER A 39 17.66 -9.54 -0.65
N ASP A 40 17.98 -10.76 -0.22
CA ASP A 40 17.54 -11.29 1.08
C ASP A 40 17.95 -10.38 2.24
N LYS A 41 19.12 -9.74 2.12
CA LYS A 41 19.58 -8.75 3.09
C LYS A 41 18.65 -7.54 3.15
N THR A 42 18.20 -7.06 1.99
CA THR A 42 17.25 -5.94 1.88
C THR A 42 15.91 -6.32 2.49
N ILE A 43 15.40 -7.53 2.18
CA ILE A 43 14.14 -8.03 2.72
C ILE A 43 14.21 -8.09 4.26
N ARG A 44 15.25 -8.71 4.82
CA ARG A 44 15.44 -8.79 6.29
C ARG A 44 15.51 -7.42 6.93
N ARG A 45 16.22 -6.49 6.30
CA ARG A 45 16.40 -5.14 6.83
C ARG A 45 15.09 -4.34 6.85
N LEU A 46 14.24 -4.49 5.84
CA LEU A 46 12.92 -3.86 5.81
C LEU A 46 12.10 -4.28 7.03
N PHE A 47 11.94 -5.59 7.24
CA PHE A 47 11.14 -6.09 8.36
C PHE A 47 11.74 -5.75 9.72
N ASN A 48 13.07 -5.66 9.82
CA ASN A 48 13.72 -5.16 11.03
C ASN A 48 13.40 -3.69 11.29
N ALA A 49 13.36 -2.85 10.26
CA ALA A 49 13.02 -1.42 10.39
C ALA A 49 11.58 -1.19 10.87
N MET A 50 10.67 -2.13 10.61
CA MET A 50 9.27 -2.06 11.06
C MET A 50 9.09 -2.39 12.55
N GLN A 51 10.06 -3.01 13.20
CA GLN A 51 9.94 -3.52 14.59
C GLN A 51 9.76 -2.42 15.64
N GLY A 52 10.03 -1.16 15.31
CA GLY A 52 9.80 -0.02 16.19
C GLY A 52 8.33 0.19 16.56
N TYR A 53 7.39 -0.29 15.75
CA TYR A 53 5.95 -0.23 16.02
C TYR A 53 5.40 -1.66 16.12
N THR A 54 4.80 -1.99 17.27
CA THR A 54 4.28 -3.33 17.57
C THR A 54 2.83 -3.55 17.15
N GLY A 55 2.14 -2.49 16.74
CA GLY A 55 0.80 -2.58 16.16
C GLY A 55 0.82 -3.17 14.74
N PRO A 56 -0.35 -3.37 14.11
CA PRO A 56 -0.46 -3.98 12.80
C PRO A 56 0.21 -3.15 11.70
N TRP A 57 1.03 -3.81 10.89
CA TRP A 57 1.43 -3.36 9.56
C TRP A 57 0.66 -4.18 8.52
N VAL A 58 0.06 -3.53 7.56
CA VAL A 58 -0.59 -4.20 6.44
C VAL A 58 0.08 -3.77 5.14
N LEU A 59 0.72 -4.70 4.49
CA LEU A 59 1.49 -4.48 3.26
C LEU A 59 0.76 -5.10 2.08
N MET A 60 0.70 -4.39 0.97
CA MET A 60 0.11 -4.86 -0.27
C MET A 60 1.10 -4.69 -1.42
N PRO A 61 1.18 -5.61 -2.39
CA PRO A 61 1.97 -5.44 -3.60
C PRO A 61 1.52 -4.28 -4.47
N GLY A 62 2.48 -3.53 -5.02
CA GLY A 62 2.29 -2.57 -6.09
C GLY A 62 2.78 -3.12 -7.44
N ASN A 63 3.13 -2.23 -8.37
CA ASN A 63 3.56 -2.64 -9.71
C ASN A 63 5.06 -3.01 -9.78
N HIS A 64 5.90 -2.51 -8.88
CA HIS A 64 7.31 -2.87 -8.78
C HIS A 64 7.52 -4.22 -8.08
N ASP A 65 6.66 -4.56 -7.14
CA ASP A 65 6.74 -5.76 -6.32
C ASP A 65 5.48 -6.64 -6.42
N ALA A 66 4.85 -6.68 -7.59
CA ALA A 66 3.63 -7.44 -7.84
C ALA A 66 3.71 -8.88 -7.31
N ALA A 67 2.57 -9.41 -6.84
CA ALA A 67 2.43 -10.77 -6.30
C ALA A 67 2.49 -11.84 -7.41
N LEU A 68 3.64 -11.95 -8.07
CA LEU A 68 3.90 -12.98 -9.07
C LEU A 68 3.99 -14.36 -8.40
N ALA A 69 3.85 -15.43 -9.19
CA ALA A 69 4.01 -16.81 -8.70
C ALA A 69 5.36 -17.03 -8.00
N GLU A 70 6.45 -16.46 -8.54
CA GLU A 70 7.75 -16.31 -7.88
C GLU A 70 8.05 -14.82 -7.76
N SER A 71 7.99 -14.29 -6.55
CA SER A 71 8.10 -12.85 -6.26
C SER A 71 9.01 -12.57 -5.06
N VAL A 72 9.30 -11.30 -4.83
CA VAL A 72 9.94 -10.87 -3.60
C VAL A 72 9.13 -11.27 -2.36
N TRP A 73 7.81 -11.34 -2.48
CA TRP A 73 6.89 -11.76 -1.40
C TRP A 73 7.00 -13.25 -1.08
N THR A 74 6.95 -14.12 -2.11
CA THR A 74 7.14 -15.57 -1.90
C THR A 74 8.50 -15.86 -1.26
N ARG A 75 9.52 -15.10 -1.65
CA ARG A 75 10.85 -15.20 -1.06
C ARG A 75 10.90 -14.70 0.38
N ALA A 76 10.24 -13.58 0.71
CA ALA A 76 10.13 -13.08 2.08
C ALA A 76 9.46 -14.10 3.01
N HIS A 77 8.37 -14.72 2.55
CA HIS A 77 7.70 -15.81 3.29
C HIS A 77 8.62 -17.02 3.48
N ARG A 78 9.31 -17.45 2.44
CA ARG A 78 10.28 -18.59 2.51
C ARG A 78 11.44 -18.33 3.47
N LEU A 79 11.88 -17.08 3.56
CA LEU A 79 12.93 -16.66 4.51
C LEU A 79 12.47 -16.66 5.98
N GLY A 80 11.16 -16.71 6.24
CA GLY A 80 10.59 -16.69 7.59
C GLY A 80 10.90 -15.40 8.38
N VAL A 81 11.01 -14.26 7.70
CA VAL A 81 11.47 -13.00 8.29
C VAL A 81 10.36 -11.98 8.53
N ILE A 82 9.14 -12.32 8.12
CA ILE A 82 7.98 -11.44 8.28
C ILE A 82 7.51 -11.51 9.74
N PRO A 83 7.50 -10.40 10.48
CA PRO A 83 7.04 -10.37 11.87
C PRO A 83 5.55 -10.74 11.99
N SER A 84 5.15 -11.26 13.15
CA SER A 84 3.76 -11.68 13.40
C SER A 84 2.73 -10.55 13.35
N ASN A 85 3.15 -9.30 13.56
CA ASN A 85 2.30 -8.11 13.45
C ASN A 85 2.25 -7.52 12.02
N VAL A 86 2.88 -8.18 11.04
CA VAL A 86 2.86 -7.78 9.63
C VAL A 86 1.99 -8.73 8.84
N THR A 87 0.96 -8.20 8.19
CA THR A 87 0.09 -8.91 7.26
C THR A 87 0.46 -8.52 5.83
N THR A 88 0.67 -9.51 4.97
CA THR A 88 0.89 -9.31 3.53
C THR A 88 -0.38 -9.67 2.76
N CYS A 89 -1.00 -8.70 2.12
CA CYS A 89 -2.22 -8.88 1.34
C CYS A 89 -1.87 -9.23 -0.11
N LEU A 90 -1.66 -10.51 -0.40
CA LEU A 90 -1.26 -10.98 -1.73
C LEU A 90 -2.45 -11.40 -2.61
N GLU A 91 -3.65 -11.47 -2.03
CA GLU A 91 -4.89 -11.88 -2.69
C GLU A 91 -6.02 -10.91 -2.37
N PRO A 92 -6.99 -10.73 -3.29
CA PRO A 92 -8.16 -9.88 -3.07
C PRO A 92 -9.16 -10.57 -2.14
N ARG A 93 -9.04 -10.34 -0.85
CA ARG A 93 -9.98 -10.85 0.17
C ARG A 93 -10.12 -9.87 1.31
N VAL A 94 -11.24 -9.89 2.00
CA VAL A 94 -11.47 -9.06 3.19
C VAL A 94 -10.57 -9.51 4.33
N HIS A 95 -9.89 -8.56 4.97
CA HIS A 95 -9.15 -8.76 6.21
C HIS A 95 -9.80 -7.92 7.31
N VAL A 96 -10.13 -8.55 8.43
CA VAL A 96 -10.54 -7.82 9.64
C VAL A 96 -9.30 -7.53 10.47
N VAL A 97 -9.02 -6.26 10.72
CA VAL A 97 -7.85 -5.83 11.47
C VAL A 97 -8.28 -5.43 12.88
N GLN A 98 -7.83 -6.19 13.87
CA GLN A 98 -8.08 -5.98 15.31
C GLN A 98 -9.56 -5.71 15.68
N ASP A 99 -10.51 -6.28 14.95
CA ASP A 99 -11.96 -6.02 15.11
C ASP A 99 -12.35 -4.54 15.02
N ARG A 100 -11.51 -3.71 14.40
CA ARG A 100 -11.71 -2.26 14.26
C ARG A 100 -12.17 -1.85 12.88
N PHE A 101 -11.60 -2.46 11.84
CA PHE A 101 -11.99 -2.18 10.47
C PHE A 101 -11.85 -3.40 9.56
N ALA A 102 -12.62 -3.39 8.49
CA ALA A 102 -12.53 -4.35 7.40
C ALA A 102 -11.73 -3.74 6.25
N LEU A 103 -10.59 -4.35 5.92
CA LEU A 103 -9.72 -3.94 4.84
C LEU A 103 -10.00 -4.74 3.58
N LEU A 104 -10.15 -4.04 2.46
CA LEU A 104 -10.35 -4.60 1.12
C LEU A 104 -9.12 -4.25 0.26
N PRO A 105 -8.13 -5.14 0.16
CA PRO A 105 -6.95 -4.90 -0.66
C PRO A 105 -7.17 -5.30 -2.11
N ALA A 106 -6.63 -4.53 -3.05
CA ALA A 106 -6.55 -4.84 -4.47
C ALA A 106 -5.09 -5.03 -4.92
N PRO A 107 -4.42 -6.13 -4.51
CA PRO A 107 -3.01 -6.32 -4.81
C PRO A 107 -2.77 -6.52 -6.30
N LEU A 108 -1.67 -5.96 -6.82
CA LEU A 108 -1.25 -6.23 -8.18
C LEU A 108 -0.60 -7.61 -8.27
N VAL A 109 -1.11 -8.44 -9.17
CA VAL A 109 -0.59 -9.78 -9.48
C VAL A 109 0.30 -9.81 -10.71
N GLN A 110 0.41 -8.67 -11.38
CA GLN A 110 1.31 -8.39 -12.50
C GLN A 110 1.60 -6.89 -12.55
N ARG A 111 2.67 -6.50 -13.23
CA ARG A 111 3.13 -5.11 -13.24
C ARG A 111 2.12 -4.12 -13.83
N HIS A 112 1.43 -4.55 -14.88
CA HIS A 112 0.45 -3.72 -15.58
C HIS A 112 -0.85 -4.48 -15.75
N THR A 113 -1.95 -3.87 -15.36
CA THR A 113 -3.30 -4.34 -15.62
C THR A 113 -4.08 -3.26 -16.37
N TYR A 114 -5.06 -3.66 -17.16
CA TYR A 114 -5.94 -2.72 -17.89
C TYR A 114 -7.37 -2.74 -17.33
N GLY A 115 -7.68 -3.69 -16.45
CA GLY A 115 -8.92 -3.76 -15.69
C GLY A 115 -8.74 -3.16 -14.30
N ASP A 116 -9.80 -2.60 -13.75
CA ASP A 116 -9.84 -2.06 -12.39
C ASP A 116 -9.91 -3.20 -11.36
N LEU A 117 -8.79 -3.49 -10.70
CA LEU A 117 -8.73 -4.54 -9.68
C LEU A 117 -9.52 -4.22 -8.41
N THR A 118 -10.05 -3.00 -8.26
CA THR A 118 -10.88 -2.63 -7.10
C THR A 118 -12.36 -2.94 -7.29
N GLU A 119 -12.80 -3.43 -8.46
CA GLU A 119 -14.21 -3.72 -8.75
C GLU A 119 -14.85 -4.66 -7.74
N TRP A 120 -14.11 -5.63 -7.20
CA TRP A 120 -14.61 -6.57 -6.23
C TRP A 120 -15.03 -5.93 -4.90
N PHE A 121 -14.57 -4.71 -4.59
CA PHE A 121 -14.97 -3.97 -3.39
C PHE A 121 -16.47 -3.73 -3.35
N ASP A 122 -17.12 -3.52 -4.50
CA ASP A 122 -18.53 -3.15 -4.59
C ASP A 122 -19.45 -4.23 -3.95
N ALA A 123 -19.12 -5.51 -4.16
CA ALA A 123 -19.90 -6.64 -3.71
C ALA A 123 -19.31 -7.38 -2.49
N ALA A 124 -18.12 -6.95 -2.02
CA ALA A 124 -17.44 -7.65 -0.92
C ALA A 124 -18.25 -7.54 0.40
N PRO A 125 -18.63 -8.67 1.02
CA PRO A 125 -19.27 -8.64 2.32
C PRO A 125 -18.24 -8.27 3.40
N THR A 126 -18.63 -7.37 4.30
CA THR A 126 -17.82 -7.00 5.48
C THR A 126 -18.68 -7.12 6.74
N PRO A 127 -18.08 -7.41 7.91
CA PRO A 127 -18.81 -7.42 9.16
C PRO A 127 -19.51 -6.08 9.40
N GLU A 128 -20.72 -6.14 9.91
CA GLU A 128 -21.53 -4.95 10.23
C GLU A 128 -20.87 -4.14 11.36
N GLY A 129 -20.93 -2.81 11.23
CA GLY A 129 -20.42 -1.89 12.25
C GLY A 129 -18.92 -1.61 12.18
N LEU A 130 -18.15 -2.28 11.32
CA LEU A 130 -16.75 -1.97 11.10
C LEU A 130 -16.57 -0.92 10.01
N PHE A 131 -15.57 -0.05 10.17
CA PHE A 131 -15.12 0.81 9.09
C PHE A 131 -14.68 -0.03 7.89
N ARG A 132 -15.03 0.45 6.71
CA ARG A 132 -14.75 -0.23 5.45
C ARG A 132 -13.66 0.52 4.69
N ILE A 133 -12.45 -0.02 4.67
CA ILE A 133 -11.26 0.62 4.11
C ILE A 133 -10.81 -0.12 2.87
N GLY A 134 -10.71 0.59 1.74
CA GLY A 134 -10.07 0.08 0.52
C GLY A 134 -8.57 0.37 0.53
N LEU A 135 -7.77 -0.56 -0.01
CA LEU A 135 -6.33 -0.40 -0.21
C LEU A 135 -6.00 -0.76 -1.66
N ALA A 136 -5.50 0.20 -2.43
CA ALA A 136 -5.27 0.03 -3.85
C ALA A 136 -3.99 0.72 -4.33
N HIS A 137 -3.40 0.21 -5.42
CA HIS A 137 -2.21 0.76 -6.04
C HIS A 137 -2.44 0.93 -7.55
N GLY A 138 -2.38 2.16 -8.02
CA GLY A 138 -2.63 2.48 -9.42
C GLY A 138 -3.11 3.91 -9.64
N CYS A 139 -3.58 4.18 -10.85
CA CYS A 139 -3.99 5.51 -11.27
C CYS A 139 -5.50 5.69 -11.21
N VAL A 140 -5.96 6.67 -10.43
CA VAL A 140 -7.38 7.08 -10.45
C VAL A 140 -7.72 7.70 -11.80
N GLN A 141 -8.76 7.19 -12.45
CA GLN A 141 -9.20 7.66 -13.77
C GLN A 141 -9.56 9.16 -13.75
N GLY A 142 -9.26 9.84 -14.84
CA GLY A 142 -9.51 11.29 -14.98
C GLY A 142 -8.46 12.21 -14.35
N VAL A 143 -7.38 11.63 -13.76
CA VAL A 143 -6.29 12.41 -13.16
C VAL A 143 -5.20 12.76 -14.18
N LEU A 144 -4.93 11.85 -15.11
CA LEU A 144 -3.98 12.07 -16.20
C LEU A 144 -4.65 12.78 -17.39
N PRO A 145 -3.88 13.53 -18.20
CA PRO A 145 -4.40 14.12 -19.44
C PRO A 145 -5.03 13.08 -20.36
N GLU A 146 -6.04 13.47 -21.12
CA GLU A 146 -6.65 12.63 -22.15
C GLU A 146 -5.59 12.09 -23.12
N GLY A 147 -5.67 10.79 -23.44
CA GLY A 147 -4.73 10.10 -24.34
C GLY A 147 -3.49 9.54 -23.68
N VAL A 148 -3.30 9.70 -22.39
CA VAL A 148 -2.28 8.97 -21.62
C VAL A 148 -2.86 7.64 -21.17
N ASP A 149 -2.32 6.55 -21.73
CA ASP A 149 -2.69 5.19 -21.36
C ASP A 149 -2.13 4.91 -19.95
N SER A 150 -3.01 4.80 -18.94
CA SER A 150 -2.61 4.49 -17.58
C SER A 150 -2.87 3.03 -17.27
N ALA A 151 -1.80 2.28 -16.99
CA ALA A 151 -1.93 0.96 -16.42
C ALA A 151 -2.47 1.03 -14.98
N ASN A 152 -3.06 -0.08 -14.52
CA ASN A 152 -3.60 -0.21 -13.16
C ASN A 152 -4.67 0.86 -12.85
N PRO A 153 -5.73 0.96 -13.67
CA PRO A 153 -6.75 1.98 -13.49
C PRO A 153 -7.60 1.72 -12.25
N ILE A 154 -8.02 2.79 -11.60
CA ILE A 154 -8.95 2.78 -10.46
C ILE A 154 -10.10 3.73 -10.80
N ALA A 155 -11.35 3.26 -10.71
CA ALA A 155 -12.51 4.11 -10.97
C ALA A 155 -12.55 5.30 -10.01
N ALA A 156 -12.78 6.52 -10.54
CA ALA A 156 -12.79 7.74 -9.76
C ALA A 156 -13.89 7.76 -8.67
N ASP A 157 -14.98 7.04 -8.89
CA ASP A 157 -16.11 6.90 -7.97
C ASP A 157 -16.04 5.66 -7.08
N ARG A 158 -14.88 4.96 -7.02
CA ARG A 158 -14.76 3.67 -6.32
C ARG A 158 -15.14 3.76 -4.84
N ALA A 159 -14.70 4.78 -4.15
CA ALA A 159 -15.00 4.93 -2.73
C ALA A 159 -16.53 5.02 -2.47
N ALA A 160 -17.24 5.78 -3.32
CA ALA A 160 -18.69 5.91 -3.21
C ALA A 160 -19.42 4.61 -3.58
N ARG A 161 -19.09 3.99 -4.73
CA ARG A 161 -19.74 2.75 -5.21
C ARG A 161 -19.56 1.60 -4.24
N ALA A 162 -18.35 1.42 -3.74
CA ALA A 162 -18.03 0.38 -2.77
C ALA A 162 -18.41 0.73 -1.33
N ARG A 163 -19.00 1.90 -1.10
CA ARG A 163 -19.38 2.38 0.24
C ARG A 163 -18.21 2.31 1.23
N LEU A 164 -17.03 2.75 0.78
CA LEU A 164 -15.86 2.83 1.63
C LEU A 164 -15.94 4.05 2.54
N ASP A 165 -15.47 3.90 3.77
CA ASP A 165 -15.21 5.02 4.67
C ASP A 165 -13.90 5.71 4.32
N TYR A 166 -12.92 4.95 3.79
CA TYR A 166 -11.63 5.44 3.34
C TYR A 166 -11.06 4.58 2.20
N LEU A 167 -10.38 5.21 1.26
CA LEU A 167 -9.62 4.55 0.19
C LEU A 167 -8.17 5.04 0.22
N ALA A 168 -7.28 4.17 0.71
CA ALA A 168 -5.84 4.39 0.71
C ALA A 168 -5.25 4.02 -0.65
N LEU A 169 -4.55 4.97 -1.27
CA LEU A 169 -4.01 4.85 -2.63
C LEU A 169 -2.47 4.95 -2.64
N GLY A 170 -1.84 4.14 -3.48
CA GLY A 170 -0.42 4.20 -3.84
C GLY A 170 -0.21 4.32 -5.35
N ASP A 171 1.04 4.45 -5.79
CA ASP A 171 1.55 4.70 -7.14
C ASP A 171 1.93 6.17 -7.39
N TRP A 172 1.12 7.13 -6.95
CA TRP A 172 1.48 8.54 -7.01
C TRP A 172 2.42 8.90 -5.85
N HIS A 173 3.59 9.49 -6.16
CA HIS A 173 4.63 9.75 -5.17
C HIS A 173 4.35 10.95 -4.26
N GLY A 174 3.48 11.85 -4.66
CA GLY A 174 3.08 13.01 -3.85
C GLY A 174 1.86 12.75 -3.00
N CYS A 175 1.73 13.47 -1.90
CA CYS A 175 0.50 13.48 -1.13
C CYS A 175 -0.60 14.16 -1.95
N ARG A 176 -1.72 13.47 -2.20
CA ARG A 176 -2.81 14.00 -3.01
C ARG A 176 -4.17 13.55 -2.53
N HIS A 177 -5.00 14.50 -2.23
CA HIS A 177 -6.41 14.34 -1.93
C HIS A 177 -7.21 14.22 -3.23
N MET A 178 -7.92 13.12 -3.43
CA MET A 178 -8.71 12.87 -4.62
C MET A 178 -10.18 13.27 -4.43
N ASP A 179 -10.74 12.88 -3.29
CA ASP A 179 -12.08 13.21 -2.83
C ASP A 179 -12.12 13.12 -1.30
N GLU A 180 -13.28 13.32 -0.67
CA GLU A 180 -13.42 13.32 0.80
C GLU A 180 -12.92 12.04 1.50
N ARG A 181 -12.77 10.93 0.77
CA ARG A 181 -12.45 9.60 1.30
C ARG A 181 -11.22 8.97 0.67
N SER A 182 -10.72 9.52 -0.43
CA SER A 182 -9.67 8.89 -1.25
C SER A 182 -8.40 9.73 -1.27
N TRP A 183 -7.28 9.14 -0.83
CA TRP A 183 -6.00 9.83 -0.70
C TRP A 183 -4.85 8.97 -1.19
N TYR A 184 -3.95 9.61 -1.93
CA TYR A 184 -2.57 9.15 -2.09
C TYR A 184 -1.75 9.71 -0.93
N ALA A 185 -1.15 8.84 -0.11
CA ALA A 185 -0.25 9.28 0.95
C ALA A 185 1.07 9.84 0.37
N GLY A 186 1.47 9.38 -0.80
CA GLY A 186 2.77 9.68 -1.37
C GLY A 186 3.87 8.78 -0.82
N THR A 187 5.12 9.13 -1.11
CA THR A 187 6.29 8.44 -0.58
C THR A 187 6.76 9.12 0.71
N PRO A 188 7.18 8.36 1.74
CA PRO A 188 7.69 8.94 3.00
C PRO A 188 9.09 9.55 2.84
N GLU A 189 9.76 9.35 1.72
CA GLU A 189 11.02 9.97 1.35
C GLU A 189 10.81 11.08 0.33
N THR A 190 11.66 12.09 0.36
CA THR A 190 11.73 13.07 -0.74
C THR A 190 12.28 12.39 -1.99
N ASP A 191 11.57 12.50 -3.09
CA ASP A 191 12.02 12.00 -4.38
C ASP A 191 12.58 13.12 -5.29
N ARG A 192 13.00 12.73 -6.49
CA ARG A 192 13.57 13.65 -7.48
C ARG A 192 12.53 14.39 -8.33
N PHE A 193 11.26 14.08 -8.20
CA PHE A 193 10.20 14.70 -8.99
C PHE A 193 9.80 16.03 -8.35
N LYS A 194 10.01 17.11 -9.08
CA LYS A 194 9.71 18.46 -8.59
C LYS A 194 8.20 18.69 -8.48
N GLY A 195 7.75 19.23 -7.35
CA GLY A 195 6.40 19.73 -7.16
C GLY A 195 5.34 18.67 -6.88
N ASN A 196 5.72 17.50 -6.35
CA ASN A 196 4.76 16.45 -5.99
C ASN A 196 4.58 16.22 -4.48
N ASP A 197 5.09 17.11 -3.62
CA ASP A 197 4.94 17.05 -2.16
C ASP A 197 5.29 15.68 -1.55
N SER A 198 6.36 15.04 -2.03
CA SER A 198 6.88 13.81 -1.44
C SER A 198 7.54 14.04 -0.07
N GLY A 199 7.71 12.97 0.72
CA GLY A 199 8.27 13.06 2.08
C GLY A 199 7.21 13.26 3.15
N GLN A 200 5.95 12.94 2.85
CA GLN A 200 4.81 12.91 3.77
C GLN A 200 4.33 11.47 3.96
N ALA A 201 3.56 11.22 5.00
CA ALA A 201 2.93 9.93 5.30
C ALA A 201 1.63 10.13 6.09
#